data_62af2f009426319e9b66b93fe0d7c8df
#
_entry.id   62af2f009426319e9b66b93fe0d7c8df
#
_cell.length_a   1.000
_cell.length_b   1.000
_cell.length_c   1.000
_cell.angle_alpha   90.00
_cell.angle_beta   90.00
_cell.angle_gamma   90.00
#
_symmetry.space_group_name_H-M   'P 1'
#
loop_
_entity.id
_entity.type
_entity.pdbx_description
1 polymer ?
#
loop_
_entity_poly.entity_id
_entity_poly.type
_entity_poly.pdbx_seq_one_letter_code
_entity_poly.pdbx_strand_id
1 'polypeptide(L)'
;MTRRAVRERADQLTASRIPFVHARVVFAEKPTSAKPGDEALILGDGTMVGFVGGQCAEATVRAQGLSALDTGECVLLRIAPIPEPDQHGKLVVHNPCLSGGTLEIFMEPVFPAPLVRVLGDSPIAQALNAIGSTLGYEVAPWVTGPLTNVDAVILASHGDDEEAAIISALKANVPYVGLVASPKRASAVLDSLDVTPDMRARVHAPAGLNIGAQTPEEIALSIFAEIIEGRRAPKRIRELPLLGAGKGDVVNAGDSASDSALANDPICNMVVAAVESSILADHDGSRWYFCCLGCKEKFLSDPAKFAGVA
;
A
#
# COMPACT_ATOMS: atom_id res chain seq x y z
N MET A 1 -14.57 1.26 -20.43
CA MET A 1 -15.37 1.45 -19.21
C MET A 1 -15.82 2.90 -19.11
N THR A 2 -17.02 3.22 -18.59
CA THR A 2 -17.47 4.61 -18.45
C THR A 2 -16.89 5.24 -17.18
N ARG A 3 -16.71 6.57 -17.15
CA ARG A 3 -16.28 7.29 -15.92
C ARG A 3 -17.19 6.99 -14.72
N ARG A 4 -18.49 6.84 -14.94
CA ARG A 4 -19.44 6.47 -13.91
C ARG A 4 -19.09 5.11 -13.27
N ALA A 5 -18.80 4.11 -14.09
CA ALA A 5 -18.44 2.78 -13.59
C ALA A 5 -17.11 2.75 -12.83
N VAL A 6 -16.14 3.62 -13.19
CA VAL A 6 -14.89 3.78 -12.42
C VAL A 6 -15.19 4.35 -11.03
N ARG A 7 -16.04 5.38 -10.93
CA ARG A 7 -16.45 5.97 -9.65
C ARG A 7 -17.23 5.00 -8.77
N GLU A 8 -18.23 4.31 -9.34
CA GLU A 8 -18.98 3.27 -8.62
C GLU A 8 -18.03 2.18 -8.07
N ARG A 9 -16.97 1.83 -8.82
CA ARG A 9 -15.96 0.90 -8.36
C ARG A 9 -15.08 1.48 -7.25
N ALA A 10 -14.70 2.75 -7.33
CA ALA A 10 -13.96 3.44 -6.27
C ALA A 10 -14.76 3.47 -4.95
N ASP A 11 -16.07 3.78 -5.02
CA ASP A 11 -16.97 3.76 -3.86
C ASP A 11 -17.05 2.37 -3.23
N GLN A 12 -17.14 1.31 -4.05
CA GLN A 12 -17.13 -0.08 -3.58
C GLN A 12 -15.81 -0.45 -2.89
N LEU A 13 -14.67 -0.06 -3.46
CA LEU A 13 -13.34 -0.32 -2.88
C LEU A 13 -13.19 0.39 -1.53
N THR A 14 -13.62 1.66 -1.45
CA THR A 14 -13.64 2.43 -0.21
C THR A 14 -14.52 1.76 0.85
N ALA A 15 -15.75 1.36 0.48
CA ALA A 15 -16.66 0.65 1.38
C ALA A 15 -16.11 -0.72 1.83
N SER A 16 -15.38 -1.40 0.97
CA SER A 16 -14.70 -2.68 1.28
C SER A 16 -13.35 -2.51 1.97
N ARG A 17 -12.93 -1.28 2.26
CA ARG A 17 -11.66 -0.93 2.90
C ARG A 17 -10.44 -1.45 2.13
N ILE A 18 -10.52 -1.45 0.80
CA ILE A 18 -9.42 -1.86 -0.09
C ILE A 18 -8.70 -0.61 -0.60
N PRO A 19 -7.40 -0.43 -0.32
CA PRO A 19 -6.64 0.70 -0.82
C PRO A 19 -6.46 0.60 -2.34
N PHE A 20 -6.44 1.75 -3.01
CA PHE A 20 -6.21 1.86 -4.45
C PHE A 20 -5.60 3.21 -4.81
N VAL A 21 -5.03 3.32 -6.00
CA VAL A 21 -4.66 4.62 -6.58
C VAL A 21 -5.73 5.04 -7.57
N HIS A 22 -6.19 6.27 -7.46
CA HIS A 22 -7.01 6.92 -8.47
C HIS A 22 -6.11 7.68 -9.45
N ALA A 23 -5.98 7.19 -10.67
CA ALA A 23 -5.22 7.82 -11.74
C ALA A 23 -6.16 8.57 -12.67
N ARG A 24 -5.86 9.85 -12.94
CA ARG A 24 -6.63 10.70 -13.84
C ARG A 24 -5.74 11.39 -14.85
N VAL A 25 -6.05 11.23 -16.14
CA VAL A 25 -5.38 11.94 -17.21
C VAL A 25 -5.73 13.44 -17.13
N VAL A 26 -4.73 14.28 -16.92
CA VAL A 26 -4.89 15.75 -16.84
C VAL A 26 -4.44 16.44 -18.12
N PHE A 27 -3.50 15.82 -18.85
CA PHE A 27 -3.02 16.30 -20.16
C PHE A 27 -2.79 15.11 -21.10
N ALA A 28 -3.12 15.31 -22.38
CA ALA A 28 -2.90 14.32 -23.44
C ALA A 28 -2.59 15.01 -24.76
N GLU A 29 -1.40 14.75 -25.29
CA GLU A 29 -0.93 15.27 -26.58
C GLU A 29 -0.91 14.12 -27.59
N LYS A 30 -1.45 14.38 -28.76
CA LYS A 30 -1.50 13.40 -29.86
C LYS A 30 -0.09 13.07 -30.41
N PRO A 31 0.10 11.83 -30.87
CA PRO A 31 -0.87 10.75 -31.03
C PRO A 31 -1.03 9.94 -29.70
N THR A 32 -2.22 9.92 -29.14
CA THR A 32 -2.60 9.08 -27.98
C THR A 32 -4.07 8.74 -28.05
N SER A 33 -4.45 7.58 -27.51
CA SER A 33 -5.85 7.18 -27.36
C SER A 33 -6.51 7.77 -26.11
N ALA A 34 -5.70 8.21 -25.13
CA ALA A 34 -6.19 8.83 -23.92
C ALA A 34 -6.66 10.26 -24.15
N LYS A 35 -7.56 10.70 -23.28
CA LYS A 35 -8.11 12.08 -23.30
C LYS A 35 -8.10 12.63 -21.87
N PRO A 36 -7.93 13.95 -21.70
CA PRO A 36 -8.09 14.58 -20.38
C PRO A 36 -9.41 14.20 -19.73
N GLY A 37 -9.33 13.75 -18.46
CA GLY A 37 -10.44 13.25 -17.69
C GLY A 37 -10.71 11.75 -17.86
N ASP A 38 -9.94 11.00 -18.63
CA ASP A 38 -9.95 9.53 -18.53
C ASP A 38 -9.37 9.10 -17.19
N GLU A 39 -9.91 8.01 -16.62
CA GLU A 39 -9.64 7.59 -15.24
C GLU A 39 -9.41 6.09 -15.17
N ALA A 40 -8.52 5.68 -14.27
CA ALA A 40 -8.35 4.29 -13.86
C ALA A 40 -8.09 4.18 -12.36
N LEU A 41 -8.41 3.01 -11.80
CA LEU A 41 -8.06 2.61 -10.43
C LEU A 41 -6.99 1.53 -10.52
N ILE A 42 -5.95 1.65 -9.70
CA ILE A 42 -4.88 0.65 -9.58
C ILE A 42 -4.96 0.05 -8.18
N LEU A 43 -5.13 -1.27 -8.09
CA LEU A 43 -5.20 -2.01 -6.85
C LEU A 43 -3.81 -2.52 -6.43
N GLY A 44 -3.67 -2.92 -5.17
CA GLY A 44 -2.40 -3.41 -4.62
C GLY A 44 -1.85 -4.69 -5.28
N ASP A 45 -2.68 -5.47 -5.97
CA ASP A 45 -2.28 -6.61 -6.79
C ASP A 45 -1.89 -6.23 -8.24
N GLY A 46 -1.88 -4.93 -8.55
CA GLY A 46 -1.61 -4.38 -9.88
C GLY A 46 -2.79 -4.47 -10.84
N THR A 47 -3.95 -4.95 -10.42
CA THR A 47 -5.17 -4.91 -11.24
C THR A 47 -5.55 -3.47 -11.56
N MET A 48 -5.82 -3.18 -12.84
CA MET A 48 -6.29 -1.87 -13.28
C MET A 48 -7.74 -1.93 -13.76
N VAL A 49 -8.54 -0.97 -13.30
CA VAL A 49 -9.96 -0.82 -13.67
C VAL A 49 -10.18 0.56 -14.25
N GLY A 50 -10.44 0.65 -15.54
CA GLY A 50 -10.58 1.94 -16.23
C GLY A 50 -9.70 2.05 -17.46
N PHE A 51 -9.30 3.28 -17.83
CA PHE A 51 -8.47 3.54 -19.00
C PHE A 51 -7.70 4.86 -18.85
N VAL A 52 -6.40 4.82 -19.08
CA VAL A 52 -5.50 5.99 -19.04
C VAL A 52 -4.53 6.03 -20.23
N GLY A 53 -4.71 5.17 -21.22
CA GLY A 53 -3.88 5.09 -22.41
C GLY A 53 -3.70 3.67 -22.94
N GLY A 54 -2.86 3.50 -23.96
CA GLY A 54 -2.52 2.19 -24.51
C GLY A 54 -1.64 1.36 -23.56
N GLN A 55 -1.37 0.10 -23.94
CA GLN A 55 -0.67 -0.90 -23.09
C GLN A 55 0.63 -0.40 -22.45
N CYS A 56 1.46 0.30 -23.20
CA CYS A 56 2.73 0.82 -22.67
C CYS A 56 2.52 1.89 -21.59
N ALA A 57 1.56 2.82 -21.81
CA ALA A 57 1.19 3.81 -20.78
C ALA A 57 0.57 3.14 -19.57
N GLU A 58 -0.29 2.14 -19.77
CA GLU A 58 -0.91 1.34 -18.71
C GLU A 58 0.14 0.64 -17.85
N ALA A 59 1.16 0.03 -18.46
CA ALA A 59 2.25 -0.63 -17.74
C ALA A 59 3.02 0.35 -16.84
N THR A 60 3.33 1.54 -17.37
CA THR A 60 4.00 2.60 -16.60
C THR A 60 3.11 3.09 -15.44
N VAL A 61 1.83 3.33 -15.70
CA VAL A 61 0.87 3.79 -14.68
C VAL A 61 0.68 2.73 -13.59
N ARG A 62 0.63 1.45 -13.95
CA ARG A 62 0.56 0.34 -12.98
C ARG A 62 1.78 0.33 -12.07
N ALA A 63 2.99 0.39 -12.63
CA ALA A 63 4.22 0.39 -11.85
C ALA A 63 4.30 1.58 -10.88
N GLN A 64 4.00 2.79 -11.37
CA GLN A 64 4.00 3.99 -10.54
C GLN A 64 2.84 4.03 -9.54
N GLY A 65 1.69 3.42 -9.87
CA GLY A 65 0.56 3.27 -8.97
C GLY A 65 0.90 2.39 -7.77
N LEU A 66 1.55 1.26 -7.98
CA LEU A 66 2.00 0.41 -6.88
C LEU A 66 3.02 1.13 -6.00
N SER A 67 3.97 1.86 -6.59
CA SER A 67 4.90 2.69 -5.83
C SER A 67 4.20 3.79 -5.02
N ALA A 68 3.16 4.44 -5.57
CA ALA A 68 2.36 5.44 -4.86
C ALA A 68 1.57 4.83 -3.69
N LEU A 69 1.09 3.58 -3.81
CA LEU A 69 0.48 2.86 -2.68
C LEU A 69 1.48 2.57 -1.56
N ASP A 70 2.72 2.24 -1.90
CA ASP A 70 3.77 1.95 -0.92
C ASP A 70 4.21 3.21 -0.18
N THR A 71 4.36 4.34 -0.89
CA THR A 71 4.82 5.61 -0.30
C THR A 71 3.70 6.41 0.36
N GLY A 72 2.46 6.26 -0.13
CA GLY A 72 1.32 7.09 0.27
C GLY A 72 1.34 8.49 -0.32
N GLU A 73 2.22 8.78 -1.29
CA GLU A 73 2.39 10.11 -1.88
C GLU A 73 1.64 10.25 -3.20
N CYS A 74 1.03 11.44 -3.40
CA CYS A 74 0.46 11.81 -4.70
C CYS A 74 1.56 12.05 -5.71
N VAL A 75 1.36 11.60 -6.95
CA VAL A 75 2.33 11.74 -8.04
C VAL A 75 1.69 12.38 -9.26
N LEU A 76 2.34 13.41 -9.82
CA LEU A 76 2.05 13.89 -11.17
C LEU A 76 3.02 13.22 -12.13
N LEU A 77 2.56 12.13 -12.76
CA LEU A 77 3.33 11.34 -13.71
C LEU A 77 3.27 11.99 -15.10
N ARG A 78 4.44 12.25 -15.70
CA ARG A 78 4.57 12.65 -17.10
C ARG A 78 5.22 11.52 -17.90
N ILE A 79 4.50 11.02 -18.89
CA ILE A 79 4.98 9.99 -19.83
C ILE A 79 5.29 10.69 -21.14
N ALA A 80 6.55 10.62 -21.58
CA ALA A 80 7.01 11.25 -22.83
C ALA A 80 7.65 10.22 -23.78
N PRO A 81 7.42 10.31 -25.10
CA PRO A 81 7.99 9.40 -26.10
C PRO A 81 9.47 9.66 -26.38
N ILE A 82 9.98 10.81 -25.97
CA ILE A 82 11.38 11.23 -26.09
C ILE A 82 11.91 11.52 -24.69
N PRO A 83 13.17 11.17 -24.38
CA PRO A 83 13.76 11.53 -23.10
C PRO A 83 13.67 13.03 -22.82
N GLU A 84 13.09 13.39 -21.70
CA GLU A 84 12.97 14.77 -21.21
C GLU A 84 13.77 14.94 -19.92
N PRO A 85 14.28 16.16 -19.63
CA PRO A 85 14.89 16.45 -18.35
C PRO A 85 13.88 16.38 -17.22
N ASP A 86 14.37 16.17 -16.00
CA ASP A 86 13.57 16.20 -14.79
C ASP A 86 12.83 17.53 -14.66
N GLN A 87 11.55 17.45 -14.31
CA GLN A 87 10.68 18.61 -14.11
C GLN A 87 10.26 18.69 -12.65
N HIS A 88 10.45 19.86 -12.05
CA HIS A 88 10.04 20.05 -10.65
C HIS A 88 8.55 19.72 -10.44
N GLY A 89 8.26 18.89 -9.43
CA GLY A 89 6.90 18.47 -9.09
C GLY A 89 6.29 17.42 -10.03
N LYS A 90 7.06 16.85 -10.97
CA LYS A 90 6.61 15.79 -11.86
C LYS A 90 7.59 14.63 -11.88
N LEU A 91 7.05 13.44 -11.90
CA LEU A 91 7.82 12.23 -12.21
C LEU A 91 7.84 12.05 -13.72
N VAL A 92 8.97 12.30 -14.36
CA VAL A 92 9.10 12.18 -15.82
C VAL A 92 9.57 10.77 -16.16
N VAL A 93 8.82 10.06 -17.00
CA VAL A 93 9.15 8.70 -17.45
C VAL A 93 9.22 8.69 -18.97
N HIS A 94 10.37 8.25 -19.48
CA HIS A 94 10.53 7.98 -20.92
C HIS A 94 9.85 6.68 -21.30
N ASN A 95 8.96 6.74 -22.28
CA ASN A 95 8.24 5.60 -22.83
C ASN A 95 8.38 5.58 -24.35
N PRO A 96 9.28 4.75 -24.91
CA PRO A 96 9.60 4.72 -26.34
C PRO A 96 8.52 4.04 -27.19
N CYS A 97 7.27 4.06 -26.75
CA CYS A 97 6.16 3.45 -27.48
C CYS A 97 5.96 4.09 -28.85
N LEU A 98 5.80 3.27 -29.88
CA LEU A 98 5.60 3.70 -31.26
C LEU A 98 4.31 4.52 -31.49
N SER A 99 3.32 4.40 -30.61
CA SER A 99 2.08 5.20 -30.66
C SER A 99 2.22 6.61 -30.09
N GLY A 100 3.38 6.94 -29.62
CA GLY A 100 3.95 8.11 -29.00
C GLY A 100 3.12 9.39 -28.94
N GLY A 101 2.58 9.70 -27.77
CA GLY A 101 2.07 11.02 -27.38
C GLY A 101 2.50 11.27 -25.95
N THR A 102 2.48 12.53 -25.55
CA THR A 102 2.79 12.90 -24.17
C THR A 102 1.52 12.83 -23.33
N LEU A 103 1.63 12.22 -22.15
CA LEU A 103 0.56 12.13 -21.16
C LEU A 103 1.00 12.73 -19.83
N GLU A 104 0.11 13.48 -19.16
CA GLU A 104 0.26 13.75 -17.74
C GLU A 104 -0.92 13.16 -17.01
N ILE A 105 -0.61 12.40 -15.92
CA ILE A 105 -1.57 11.64 -15.17
C ILE A 105 -1.35 11.96 -13.69
N PHE A 106 -2.36 12.53 -13.05
CA PHE A 106 -2.36 12.71 -11.60
C PHE A 106 -2.79 11.41 -10.95
N MET A 107 -1.98 10.96 -10.01
CA MET A 107 -2.15 9.70 -9.30
C MET A 107 -2.28 9.99 -7.80
N GLU A 108 -3.42 9.63 -7.24
CA GLU A 108 -3.78 9.87 -5.85
C GLU A 108 -4.02 8.54 -5.15
N PRO A 109 -3.17 8.12 -4.19
CA PRO A 109 -3.43 6.95 -3.38
C PRO A 109 -4.57 7.23 -2.39
N VAL A 110 -5.55 6.34 -2.37
CA VAL A 110 -6.73 6.39 -1.51
C VAL A 110 -6.67 5.24 -0.52
N PHE A 111 -6.54 5.59 0.75
CA PHE A 111 -6.52 4.62 1.85
C PHE A 111 -7.82 4.71 2.65
N PRO A 112 -8.37 3.58 3.12
CA PRO A 112 -9.46 3.61 4.08
C PRO A 112 -8.98 4.25 5.40
N ALA A 113 -9.91 4.86 6.13
CA ALA A 113 -9.60 5.34 7.47
C ALA A 113 -9.03 4.20 8.33
N PRO A 114 -7.95 4.40 9.09
CA PRO A 114 -7.38 3.33 9.93
C PRO A 114 -8.43 2.83 10.93
N LEU A 115 -8.56 1.51 11.07
CA LEU A 115 -9.57 0.87 11.92
C LEU A 115 -8.99 0.47 13.26
N VAL A 116 -9.59 1.01 14.32
CA VAL A 116 -9.29 0.67 15.72
C VAL A 116 -10.46 -0.11 16.31
N ARG A 117 -10.22 -1.32 16.81
CA ARG A 117 -11.20 -2.08 17.57
C ARG A 117 -10.97 -1.89 19.06
N VAL A 118 -12.03 -1.55 19.78
CA VAL A 118 -11.95 -1.30 21.23
C VAL A 118 -12.82 -2.33 21.97
N LEU A 119 -12.21 -3.11 22.88
CA LEU A 119 -12.91 -3.98 23.80
C LEU A 119 -13.21 -3.22 25.08
N GLY A 120 -14.49 -3.16 25.45
CA GLY A 120 -15.00 -2.50 26.66
C GLY A 120 -15.79 -1.24 26.38
N ASP A 121 -16.42 -0.72 27.42
CA ASP A 121 -17.30 0.47 27.40
C ASP A 121 -16.87 1.52 28.46
N SER A 122 -15.67 1.37 29.00
CA SER A 122 -15.12 2.27 30.02
C SER A 122 -15.07 3.74 29.55
N PRO A 123 -14.92 4.72 30.47
CA PRO A 123 -14.68 6.10 30.10
C PRO A 123 -13.52 6.29 29.12
N ILE A 124 -12.47 5.46 29.24
CA ILE A 124 -11.33 5.47 28.31
C ILE A 124 -11.76 4.97 26.93
N ALA A 125 -12.61 3.94 26.84
CA ALA A 125 -13.15 3.46 25.57
C ALA A 125 -13.99 4.53 24.85
N GLN A 126 -14.77 5.31 25.61
CA GLN A 126 -15.54 6.43 25.08
C GLN A 126 -14.63 7.58 24.59
N ALA A 127 -13.58 7.89 25.35
CA ALA A 127 -12.58 8.88 24.97
C ALA A 127 -11.79 8.45 23.72
N LEU A 128 -11.45 7.15 23.59
CA LEU A 128 -10.83 6.60 22.38
C LEU A 128 -11.71 6.81 21.15
N ASN A 129 -13.02 6.60 21.26
CA ASN A 129 -13.93 6.83 20.15
C ASN A 129 -13.98 8.31 19.74
N ALA A 130 -14.11 9.23 20.70
CA ALA A 130 -14.18 10.66 20.44
C ALA A 130 -12.89 11.20 19.80
N ILE A 131 -11.74 10.90 20.39
CA ILE A 131 -10.43 11.36 19.90
C ILE A 131 -10.08 10.69 18.57
N GLY A 132 -10.30 9.38 18.44
CA GLY A 132 -10.03 8.65 17.21
C GLY A 132 -10.81 9.21 16.01
N SER A 133 -12.09 9.50 16.19
CA SER A 133 -12.92 10.14 15.16
C SER A 133 -12.38 11.51 14.76
N THR A 134 -11.92 12.30 15.72
CA THR A 134 -11.31 13.64 15.46
C THR A 134 -9.99 13.51 14.67
N LEU A 135 -9.23 12.44 14.89
CA LEU A 135 -7.97 12.14 14.21
C LEU A 135 -8.17 11.45 12.85
N GLY A 136 -9.42 11.18 12.43
CA GLY A 136 -9.72 10.50 11.18
C GLY A 136 -9.59 8.97 11.24
N TYR A 137 -9.61 8.37 12.44
CA TYR A 137 -9.71 6.92 12.62
C TYR A 137 -11.16 6.48 12.64
N GLU A 138 -11.42 5.29 12.12
CA GLU A 138 -12.67 4.57 12.38
C GLU A 138 -12.49 3.77 13.68
N VAL A 139 -13.20 4.16 14.72
CA VAL A 139 -13.19 3.43 15.99
C VAL A 139 -14.48 2.64 16.13
N ALA A 140 -14.37 1.33 16.30
CA ALA A 140 -15.51 0.44 16.38
C ALA A 140 -15.37 -0.56 17.55
N PRO A 141 -16.49 -1.02 18.11
CA PRO A 141 -16.45 -2.03 19.15
C PRO A 141 -15.72 -3.30 18.71
N TRP A 142 -15.10 -3.98 19.67
CA TRP A 142 -14.57 -5.32 19.46
C TRP A 142 -15.68 -6.27 19.00
N VAL A 143 -15.38 -7.09 18.02
CA VAL A 143 -16.24 -8.19 17.56
C VAL A 143 -15.39 -9.44 17.39
N THR A 144 -15.93 -10.57 17.80
CA THR A 144 -15.30 -11.88 17.57
C THR A 144 -15.39 -12.21 16.08
N GLY A 145 -14.27 -12.50 15.44
CA GLY A 145 -14.23 -12.83 14.01
C GLY A 145 -12.95 -12.41 13.31
N PRO A 146 -12.92 -12.41 11.98
CA PRO A 146 -11.75 -12.00 11.22
C PRO A 146 -11.36 -10.55 11.50
N LEU A 147 -10.08 -10.30 11.77
CA LEU A 147 -9.49 -8.98 12.00
C LEU A 147 -8.79 -8.43 10.75
N THR A 148 -9.42 -8.63 9.60
CA THR A 148 -8.85 -8.16 8.33
C THR A 148 -8.85 -6.63 8.29
N ASN A 149 -7.74 -6.02 7.90
CA ASN A 149 -7.57 -4.57 7.79
C ASN A 149 -7.86 -3.81 9.11
N VAL A 150 -7.55 -4.42 10.26
CA VAL A 150 -7.59 -3.77 11.57
C VAL A 150 -6.18 -3.26 11.88
N ASP A 151 -6.05 -1.96 12.13
CA ASP A 151 -4.77 -1.29 12.41
C ASP A 151 -4.39 -1.38 13.89
N ALA A 152 -5.39 -1.37 14.79
CA ALA A 152 -5.17 -1.48 16.21
C ALA A 152 -6.30 -2.21 16.94
N VAL A 153 -5.95 -2.94 17.98
CA VAL A 153 -6.88 -3.49 18.97
C VAL A 153 -6.51 -2.92 20.35
N ILE A 154 -7.46 -2.27 21.00
CA ILE A 154 -7.28 -1.66 22.32
C ILE A 154 -8.24 -2.31 23.30
N LEU A 155 -7.69 -2.84 24.39
CA LEU A 155 -8.45 -3.48 25.45
C LEU A 155 -8.60 -2.47 26.61
N ALA A 156 -9.79 -1.92 26.73
CA ALA A 156 -10.17 -0.92 27.75
C ALA A 156 -11.33 -1.43 28.61
N SER A 157 -11.33 -2.73 28.90
CA SER A 157 -12.30 -3.45 29.75
C SER A 157 -11.77 -3.66 31.16
N HIS A 158 -12.56 -4.32 31.99
CA HIS A 158 -12.20 -4.65 33.38
C HIS A 158 -11.87 -6.14 33.59
N GLY A 159 -11.42 -6.84 32.54
CA GLY A 159 -10.91 -8.21 32.67
C GLY A 159 -11.69 -9.26 31.87
N ASP A 160 -12.85 -8.94 31.35
CA ASP A 160 -13.66 -9.88 30.57
C ASP A 160 -13.07 -10.06 29.16
N ASP A 161 -12.81 -11.32 28.76
CA ASP A 161 -12.35 -11.73 27.42
C ASP A 161 -11.04 -11.10 26.89
N GLU A 162 -10.27 -10.40 27.74
CA GLU A 162 -9.05 -9.70 27.33
C GLU A 162 -8.00 -10.65 26.74
N GLU A 163 -7.73 -11.77 27.43
CA GLU A 163 -6.72 -12.74 26.98
C GLU A 163 -7.07 -13.32 25.60
N ALA A 164 -8.32 -13.71 25.41
CA ALA A 164 -8.81 -14.24 24.13
C ALA A 164 -8.71 -13.20 23.01
N ALA A 165 -9.04 -11.93 23.29
CA ALA A 165 -8.93 -10.84 22.33
C ALA A 165 -7.48 -10.52 21.99
N ILE A 166 -6.56 -10.48 22.97
CA ILE A 166 -5.12 -10.30 22.75
C ILE A 166 -4.58 -11.41 21.85
N ILE A 167 -4.84 -12.66 22.18
CA ILE A 167 -4.36 -13.83 21.42
C ILE A 167 -4.89 -13.78 19.97
N SER A 168 -6.18 -13.44 19.80
CA SER A 168 -6.80 -13.31 18.48
C SER A 168 -6.13 -12.20 17.65
N ALA A 169 -5.89 -11.02 18.24
CA ALA A 169 -5.23 -9.91 17.58
C ALA A 169 -3.78 -10.23 17.20
N LEU A 170 -3.03 -10.88 18.09
CA LEU A 170 -1.65 -11.29 17.82
C LEU A 170 -1.56 -12.33 16.69
N LYS A 171 -2.45 -13.34 16.68
CA LYS A 171 -2.53 -14.34 15.61
C LYS A 171 -2.92 -13.75 14.28
N ALA A 172 -3.76 -12.71 14.27
CA ALA A 172 -4.14 -11.97 13.07
C ALA A 172 -3.08 -10.96 12.61
N ASN A 173 -1.93 -10.88 13.30
CA ASN A 173 -0.86 -9.92 13.04
C ASN A 173 -1.33 -8.45 13.03
N VAL A 174 -2.28 -8.09 13.92
CA VAL A 174 -2.69 -6.70 14.08
C VAL A 174 -1.46 -5.85 14.45
N PRO A 175 -1.23 -4.70 13.76
CA PRO A 175 -0.02 -3.89 13.95
C PRO A 175 0.16 -3.35 15.37
N TYR A 176 -0.93 -2.99 16.06
CA TYR A 176 -0.90 -2.48 17.41
C TYR A 176 -1.91 -3.22 18.29
N VAL A 177 -1.45 -3.79 19.40
CA VAL A 177 -2.30 -4.44 20.42
C VAL A 177 -2.00 -3.80 21.77
N GLY A 178 -2.95 -3.01 22.30
CA GLY A 178 -2.76 -2.23 23.52
C GLY A 178 -3.68 -2.68 24.66
N LEU A 179 -3.12 -2.89 25.86
CA LEU A 179 -3.88 -3.18 27.06
C LEU A 179 -3.88 -1.97 28.00
N VAL A 180 -5.06 -1.42 28.25
CA VAL A 180 -5.27 -0.34 29.22
C VAL A 180 -5.32 -0.95 30.63
N ALA A 181 -4.22 -0.89 31.34
CA ALA A 181 -4.09 -1.46 32.67
C ALA A 181 -3.02 -0.73 33.50
N SER A 182 -3.09 -0.85 34.84
CA SER A 182 -1.95 -0.48 35.66
C SER A 182 -0.74 -1.38 35.38
N PRO A 183 0.51 -0.94 35.63
CA PRO A 183 1.69 -1.76 35.41
C PRO A 183 1.63 -3.15 36.07
N LYS A 184 1.11 -3.23 37.30
CA LYS A 184 0.94 -4.49 38.03
C LYS A 184 -0.05 -5.43 37.34
N ARG A 185 -1.19 -4.90 36.88
CA ARG A 185 -2.20 -5.70 36.17
C ARG A 185 -1.70 -6.11 34.77
N ALA A 186 -1.04 -5.21 34.07
CA ALA A 186 -0.44 -5.48 32.78
C ALA A 186 0.53 -6.68 32.84
N SER A 187 1.45 -6.69 33.82
CA SER A 187 2.36 -7.82 34.01
C SER A 187 1.60 -9.13 34.26
N ALA A 188 0.61 -9.13 35.16
CA ALA A 188 -0.16 -10.31 35.47
C ALA A 188 -0.90 -10.88 34.23
N VAL A 189 -1.52 -10.02 33.44
CA VAL A 189 -2.19 -10.45 32.18
C VAL A 189 -1.18 -10.98 31.16
N LEU A 190 -0.05 -10.29 30.97
CA LEU A 190 0.99 -10.76 30.04
C LEU A 190 1.57 -12.11 30.44
N ASP A 191 1.72 -12.35 31.75
CA ASP A 191 2.26 -13.62 32.27
C ASP A 191 1.28 -14.80 32.13
N SER A 192 -0.04 -14.52 32.11
CA SER A 192 -1.07 -15.55 31.91
C SER A 192 -1.27 -15.94 30.44
N LEU A 193 -0.78 -15.13 29.48
CA LEU A 193 -0.97 -15.40 28.04
C LEU A 193 -0.22 -16.65 27.59
N ASP A 194 -0.96 -17.59 27.00
CA ASP A 194 -0.39 -18.76 26.31
C ASP A 194 0.05 -18.39 24.87
N VAL A 195 1.16 -17.65 24.78
CA VAL A 195 1.75 -17.18 23.52
C VAL A 195 3.28 -17.21 23.62
N THR A 196 3.95 -17.18 22.47
CA THR A 196 5.42 -17.11 22.43
C THR A 196 5.94 -15.79 23.02
N PRO A 197 7.19 -15.76 23.53
CA PRO A 197 7.79 -14.51 24.03
C PRO A 197 7.76 -13.37 23.00
N ASP A 198 8.01 -13.67 21.73
CA ASP A 198 7.98 -12.67 20.64
C ASP A 198 6.58 -12.09 20.43
N MET A 199 5.54 -12.93 20.49
CA MET A 199 4.15 -12.44 20.40
C MET A 199 3.81 -11.58 21.63
N ARG A 200 4.22 -12.01 22.84
CA ARG A 200 4.00 -11.25 24.08
C ARG A 200 4.64 -9.87 24.04
N ALA A 201 5.85 -9.76 23.49
CA ALA A 201 6.58 -8.49 23.33
C ALA A 201 5.89 -7.49 22.39
N ARG A 202 4.92 -7.93 21.56
CA ARG A 202 4.13 -7.07 20.69
C ARG A 202 2.93 -6.43 21.38
N VAL A 203 2.65 -6.78 22.64
CA VAL A 203 1.54 -6.19 23.40
C VAL A 203 2.05 -4.96 24.14
N HIS A 204 1.47 -3.81 23.84
CA HIS A 204 1.73 -2.56 24.54
C HIS A 204 0.93 -2.56 25.87
N ALA A 205 1.62 -2.76 26.99
CA ALA A 205 0.97 -2.86 28.29
C ALA A 205 1.85 -2.31 29.43
N PRO A 206 1.48 -1.21 30.07
CA PRO A 206 0.32 -0.35 29.80
C PRO A 206 0.33 0.29 28.41
N ALA A 207 -0.86 0.42 27.78
CA ALA A 207 -0.99 1.06 26.48
C ALA A 207 -0.81 2.58 26.58
N GLY A 208 -0.15 3.15 25.56
CA GLY A 208 0.06 4.58 25.42
C GLY A 208 1.44 5.06 25.88
N LEU A 209 1.89 6.16 25.28
CA LEU A 209 3.14 6.80 25.67
C LEU A 209 3.04 7.35 27.10
N ASN A 210 4.14 7.27 27.85
CA ASN A 210 4.19 7.84 29.20
C ASN A 210 4.32 9.38 29.15
N ILE A 211 3.18 10.06 29.07
CA ILE A 211 3.07 11.51 29.05
C ILE A 211 2.55 12.09 30.38
N GLY A 212 2.39 11.25 31.44
CA GLY A 212 1.79 11.65 32.71
C GLY A 212 0.26 11.75 32.66
N ALA A 213 -0.40 11.08 31.71
CA ALA A 213 -1.85 11.07 31.52
C ALA A 213 -2.59 10.58 32.77
N GLN A 214 -3.65 11.27 33.18
CA GLN A 214 -4.47 10.98 34.35
C GLN A 214 -5.97 10.87 34.02
N THR A 215 -6.48 11.66 33.08
CA THR A 215 -7.87 11.60 32.66
C THR A 215 -8.09 10.59 31.53
N PRO A 216 -9.32 10.08 31.33
CA PRO A 216 -9.64 9.19 30.22
C PRO A 216 -9.22 9.74 28.86
N GLU A 217 -9.40 11.04 28.64
CA GLU A 217 -9.05 11.74 27.40
C GLU A 217 -7.54 11.81 27.20
N GLU A 218 -6.77 12.10 28.25
CA GLU A 218 -5.31 12.12 28.19
C GLU A 218 -4.73 10.73 27.92
N ILE A 219 -5.32 9.68 28.53
CA ILE A 219 -4.94 8.28 28.29
C ILE A 219 -5.25 7.92 26.84
N ALA A 220 -6.43 8.25 26.33
CA ALA A 220 -6.78 7.99 24.93
C ALA A 220 -5.85 8.74 23.97
N LEU A 221 -5.49 9.99 24.26
CA LEU A 221 -4.51 10.76 23.48
C LEU A 221 -3.13 10.08 23.47
N SER A 222 -2.66 9.60 24.63
CA SER A 222 -1.35 8.91 24.75
C SER A 222 -1.31 7.63 23.91
N ILE A 223 -2.43 6.88 23.86
CA ILE A 223 -2.57 5.66 23.06
C ILE A 223 -2.53 6.00 21.56
N PHE A 224 -3.28 7.00 21.11
CA PHE A 224 -3.20 7.41 19.70
C PHE A 224 -1.83 7.96 19.33
N ALA A 225 -1.15 8.66 20.24
CA ALA A 225 0.22 9.11 20.01
C ALA A 225 1.18 7.94 19.79
N GLU A 226 1.08 6.86 20.57
CA GLU A 226 1.88 5.65 20.40
C GLU A 226 1.56 4.92 19.09
N ILE A 227 0.28 4.81 18.72
CA ILE A 227 -0.14 4.23 17.43
C ILE A 227 0.46 5.04 16.26
N ILE A 228 0.42 6.37 16.33
CA ILE A 228 0.97 7.25 15.29
C ILE A 228 2.49 7.12 15.20
N GLU A 229 3.18 7.05 16.33
CA GLU A 229 4.62 6.85 16.40
C GLU A 229 5.03 5.55 15.69
N GLY A 230 4.34 4.43 16.01
CA GLY A 230 4.59 3.12 15.40
C GLY A 230 4.31 3.09 13.88
N ARG A 231 3.32 3.86 13.40
CA ARG A 231 3.02 3.98 11.96
C ARG A 231 4.04 4.80 11.19
N ARG A 232 4.64 5.80 11.84
CA ARG A 232 5.64 6.70 11.25
C ARG A 232 7.07 6.22 11.41
N ALA A 233 7.30 5.12 12.15
CA ALA A 233 8.61 4.46 12.10
C ALA A 233 8.96 4.26 10.61
N PRO A 234 10.10 4.75 10.14
CA PRO A 234 10.38 4.82 8.71
C PRO A 234 10.26 3.42 8.11
N LYS A 235 9.18 3.17 7.37
CA LYS A 235 9.22 2.17 6.32
C LYS A 235 10.48 2.56 5.57
N ARG A 236 11.50 1.70 5.55
CA ARG A 236 12.76 1.96 4.85
C ARG A 236 12.39 2.70 3.57
N ILE A 237 12.81 3.95 3.48
CA ILE A 237 12.79 4.69 2.22
C ILE A 237 13.66 3.81 1.34
N ARG A 238 13.05 2.97 0.51
CA ARG A 238 13.75 2.40 -0.63
C ARG A 238 14.16 3.64 -1.41
N GLU A 239 15.45 3.91 -1.43
CA GLU A 239 15.98 4.78 -2.47
C GLU A 239 15.44 4.20 -3.77
N LEU A 240 14.42 4.85 -4.34
CA LEU A 240 14.06 4.62 -5.71
C LEU A 240 15.35 4.83 -6.48
N PRO A 241 15.83 3.86 -7.27
CA PRO A 241 16.97 4.09 -8.12
C PRO A 241 16.59 5.32 -8.94
N LEU A 242 17.34 6.40 -8.74
CA LEU A 242 17.28 7.56 -9.63
C LEU A 242 17.49 6.97 -11.03
N LEU A 243 16.45 7.01 -11.86
CA LEU A 243 16.49 6.56 -13.25
C LEU A 243 17.36 7.52 -14.04
N GLY A 244 18.67 7.38 -13.88
CA GLY A 244 19.70 8.14 -14.56
C GLY A 244 21.03 7.42 -14.43
N ALA A 245 21.39 6.70 -15.48
CA ALA A 245 22.71 6.17 -15.79
C ALA A 245 23.34 5.16 -14.80
N GLY A 246 23.36 3.90 -15.20
CA GLY A 246 24.32 2.91 -14.72
C GLY A 246 23.71 1.58 -14.32
N LYS A 247 24.06 0.58 -15.06
CA LYS A 247 23.94 -0.88 -14.86
C LYS A 247 23.27 -1.28 -13.54
N GLY A 248 21.95 -1.60 -13.62
CA GLY A 248 21.20 -2.10 -12.50
C GLY A 248 21.49 -3.56 -12.25
N ASP A 249 21.78 -3.88 -11.00
CA ASP A 249 21.80 -5.25 -10.51
C ASP A 249 20.38 -5.84 -10.58
N VAL A 250 20.26 -6.94 -11.28
CA VAL A 250 19.05 -7.74 -11.40
C VAL A 250 18.77 -8.39 -10.05
N VAL A 251 17.69 -8.01 -9.39
CA VAL A 251 17.22 -8.73 -8.19
C VAL A 251 16.46 -9.96 -8.67
N ASN A 252 17.10 -11.13 -8.53
CA ASN A 252 16.43 -12.41 -8.71
C ASN A 252 15.27 -12.54 -7.72
N ALA A 253 14.07 -12.77 -8.23
CA ALA A 253 12.86 -13.02 -7.46
C ALA A 253 12.96 -14.40 -6.79
N GLY A 254 13.39 -14.41 -5.54
CA GLY A 254 13.29 -15.54 -4.61
C GLY A 254 12.94 -15.01 -3.24
N ASP A 255 11.77 -15.39 -2.76
CA ASP A 255 11.22 -15.30 -1.42
C ASP A 255 10.64 -13.97 -0.92
N SER A 256 9.34 -14.10 -0.62
CA SER A 256 8.42 -13.36 0.24
C SER A 256 7.50 -12.33 -0.44
N ALA A 257 6.22 -12.69 -0.46
CA ALA A 257 5.07 -11.90 -0.85
C ALA A 257 4.89 -10.68 0.08
N SER A 258 5.20 -9.48 -0.42
CA SER A 258 4.65 -8.15 -0.08
C SER A 258 5.51 -6.95 -0.54
N ASP A 259 6.50 -7.15 -1.41
CA ASP A 259 7.26 -6.06 -2.03
C ASP A 259 6.78 -5.90 -3.47
N SER A 260 6.26 -4.71 -3.84
CA SER A 260 5.89 -4.39 -5.23
C SER A 260 7.14 -4.46 -6.09
N ALA A 261 7.44 -5.64 -6.61
CA ALA A 261 8.63 -5.88 -7.40
C ALA A 261 8.49 -5.13 -8.73
N LEU A 262 9.51 -4.37 -9.10
CA LEU A 262 9.65 -3.78 -10.42
C LEU A 262 10.63 -4.62 -11.24
N ALA A 263 10.36 -4.74 -12.53
CA ALA A 263 11.22 -5.42 -13.49
C ALA A 263 11.46 -4.53 -14.71
N ASN A 264 12.54 -4.79 -15.45
CA ASN A 264 12.77 -4.16 -16.74
C ASN A 264 12.28 -5.06 -17.86
N ASP A 265 11.53 -4.52 -18.81
CA ASP A 265 11.18 -5.19 -20.07
C ASP A 265 12.48 -5.46 -20.84
N PRO A 266 12.82 -6.73 -21.13
CA PRO A 266 14.09 -7.08 -21.77
C PRO A 266 14.22 -6.59 -23.22
N ILE A 267 13.12 -6.12 -23.82
CA ILE A 267 13.09 -5.65 -25.21
C ILE A 267 13.30 -4.15 -25.34
N CYS A 268 12.65 -3.36 -24.47
CA CYS A 268 12.63 -1.90 -24.56
C CYS A 268 13.17 -1.21 -23.30
N ASN A 269 13.56 -1.98 -22.30
CA ASN A 269 14.11 -1.52 -21.00
C ASN A 269 13.16 -0.62 -20.18
N MET A 270 11.85 -0.68 -20.47
CA MET A 270 10.86 0.02 -19.65
C MET A 270 10.70 -0.68 -18.30
N VAL A 271 10.58 0.12 -17.24
CA VAL A 271 10.21 -0.38 -15.91
C VAL A 271 8.74 -0.78 -15.91
N VAL A 272 8.46 -2.01 -15.52
CA VAL A 272 7.12 -2.61 -15.41
C VAL A 272 6.92 -3.23 -14.04
N ALA A 273 5.67 -3.34 -13.61
CA ALA A 273 5.37 -4.03 -12.36
C ALA A 273 5.55 -5.56 -12.54
N ALA A 274 6.29 -6.19 -11.64
CA ALA A 274 6.50 -7.63 -11.63
C ALA A 274 5.39 -8.32 -10.80
N VAL A 275 4.16 -8.25 -11.29
CA VAL A 275 2.95 -8.81 -10.65
C VAL A 275 2.21 -9.72 -11.61
N GLU A 276 1.37 -10.62 -11.09
CA GLU A 276 0.59 -11.59 -11.89
C GLU A 276 -0.34 -10.92 -12.92
N SER A 277 -0.82 -9.70 -12.63
CA SER A 277 -1.68 -8.93 -13.54
C SER A 277 -0.91 -8.26 -14.69
N SER A 278 0.43 -8.32 -14.70
CA SER A 278 1.28 -7.79 -15.77
C SER A 278 1.39 -8.78 -16.93
N ILE A 279 1.81 -8.28 -18.11
CA ILE A 279 2.13 -9.14 -19.26
C ILE A 279 3.42 -9.87 -18.95
N LEU A 280 3.37 -11.20 -18.83
CA LEU A 280 4.51 -12.01 -18.43
C LEU A 280 4.70 -13.23 -19.35
N ALA A 281 5.91 -13.81 -19.33
CA ALA A 281 6.22 -15.13 -19.88
C ALA A 281 7.25 -15.83 -19.01
N ASP A 282 7.11 -17.16 -18.89
CA ASP A 282 8.11 -18.00 -18.23
C ASP A 282 9.05 -18.60 -19.30
N HIS A 283 10.37 -18.49 -19.10
CA HIS A 283 11.39 -19.04 -19.98
C HIS A 283 12.61 -19.48 -19.17
N ASP A 284 13.08 -20.72 -19.38
CA ASP A 284 14.22 -21.34 -18.68
C ASP A 284 14.18 -21.22 -17.15
N GLY A 285 12.98 -21.39 -16.55
CA GLY A 285 12.78 -21.34 -15.11
C GLY A 285 12.75 -19.92 -14.53
N SER A 286 12.87 -18.88 -15.37
CA SER A 286 12.78 -17.48 -15.00
C SER A 286 11.51 -16.83 -15.53
N ARG A 287 10.94 -15.90 -14.74
CA ARG A 287 9.76 -15.14 -15.13
C ARG A 287 10.15 -13.76 -15.67
N TRP A 288 9.62 -13.41 -16.84
CA TRP A 288 9.89 -12.17 -17.55
C TRP A 288 8.65 -11.33 -17.68
N TYR A 289 8.79 -10.02 -17.53
CA TYR A 289 7.69 -9.08 -17.55
C TYR A 289 7.84 -8.06 -18.69
N PHE A 290 6.72 -7.70 -19.33
CA PHE A 290 6.71 -6.90 -20.56
C PHE A 290 5.75 -5.74 -20.47
N CYS A 291 6.10 -4.62 -21.11
CA CYS A 291 5.26 -3.44 -21.18
C CYS A 291 4.06 -3.61 -22.14
N CYS A 292 4.19 -4.49 -23.15
CA CYS A 292 3.14 -4.75 -24.14
C CYS A 292 3.29 -6.14 -24.77
N LEU A 293 2.23 -6.59 -25.45
CA LEU A 293 2.23 -7.89 -26.15
C LEU A 293 3.30 -7.97 -27.21
N GLY A 294 3.57 -6.87 -27.94
CA GLY A 294 4.61 -6.84 -28.98
C GLY A 294 6.03 -7.10 -28.43
N CYS A 295 6.34 -6.60 -27.22
CA CYS A 295 7.60 -6.92 -26.55
C CYS A 295 7.65 -8.39 -26.13
N LYS A 296 6.57 -8.93 -25.58
CA LYS A 296 6.46 -10.36 -25.26
C LYS A 296 6.64 -11.25 -26.49
N GLU A 297 5.97 -10.97 -27.59
CA GLU A 297 6.08 -11.73 -28.83
C GLU A 297 7.50 -11.67 -29.40
N LYS A 298 8.13 -10.51 -29.37
CA LYS A 298 9.52 -10.33 -29.81
C LYS A 298 10.50 -11.10 -28.94
N PHE A 299 10.31 -11.15 -27.63
CA PHE A 299 11.09 -11.97 -26.72
C PHE A 299 10.92 -13.45 -27.05
N LEU A 300 9.69 -13.93 -27.19
CA LEU A 300 9.39 -15.35 -27.46
C LEU A 300 9.89 -15.81 -28.84
N SER A 301 10.09 -14.89 -29.79
CA SER A 301 10.65 -15.24 -31.11
C SER A 301 12.14 -15.57 -31.07
N ASP A 302 12.92 -15.01 -30.14
CA ASP A 302 14.34 -15.26 -29.97
C ASP A 302 14.77 -14.98 -28.51
N PRO A 303 14.39 -15.82 -27.54
CA PRO A 303 14.67 -15.57 -26.12
C PRO A 303 16.16 -15.52 -25.81
N ALA A 304 16.97 -16.33 -26.48
CA ALA A 304 18.40 -16.43 -26.24
C ALA A 304 19.14 -15.09 -26.46
N LYS A 305 18.61 -14.27 -27.37
CA LYS A 305 19.17 -12.95 -27.67
C LYS A 305 18.97 -11.93 -26.54
N PHE A 306 17.93 -12.11 -25.76
CA PHE A 306 17.49 -11.13 -24.74
C PHE A 306 17.67 -11.62 -23.31
N ALA A 307 17.68 -12.95 -23.09
CA ALA A 307 17.91 -13.54 -21.76
C ALA A 307 19.38 -13.45 -21.27
N GLY A 308 20.33 -13.15 -22.14
CA GLY A 308 21.77 -13.00 -21.79
C GLY A 308 22.20 -11.58 -21.48
N VAL A 309 21.30 -10.61 -21.42
CA VAL A 309 21.55 -9.18 -21.15
C VAL A 309 21.10 -8.77 -19.74
N ALA A 310 20.79 -9.76 -18.89
CA ALA A 310 20.39 -9.57 -17.49
C ALA A 310 21.59 -9.60 -16.55
#